data_8ff1399886773a22682d82c1f531a2e4
#
_entry.id   8ff1399886773a22682d82c1f531a2e4
#
_cell.length_a   1.000
_cell.length_b   1.000
_cell.length_c   1.000
_cell.angle_alpha   90.00
_cell.angle_beta   90.00
_cell.angle_gamma   90.00
#
_symmetry.space_group_name_H-M   'P 1'
#
loop_
_entity.id
_entity.type
_entity.pdbx_description
1 polymer ?
#
loop_
_entity_poly.entity_id
_entity_poly.type
_entity_poly.pdbx_seq_one_letter_code
_entity_poly.pdbx_strand_id
1 'polypeptide(L)'
;LGIFIGLFIVTNTASGGTTLNQLIGINPVAPLIEDDDAEAVETAYIEEFNIDGYSVEIVTDKESVVLTYGQESGGLSFTDLEGNPLTVGINQEGALTLNEEGYESFSFQFNSSTSALETSFYTKNIDIFLTPDGWQVQGVGGLSAETVNAPRVRFLDGFESVASGRGYIWSRTIPMLGEAFFIGTGPDMYVLEFPQRDISGRLNGFTLSGINDKPHNMFLQIGVNVG
;
A
#
# COMPACT_ATOMS: atom_id res chain seq x y z
N LEU A 1 24.31 7.86 -15.17
CA LEU A 1 23.71 8.32 -13.90
C LEU A 1 24.08 9.76 -13.61
N GLY A 2 25.37 10.12 -13.69
CA GLY A 2 25.85 11.51 -13.40
C GLY A 2 25.24 12.58 -14.29
N ILE A 3 25.03 12.32 -15.58
CA ILE A 3 24.42 13.26 -16.53
C ILE A 3 22.94 13.52 -16.18
N PHE A 4 22.20 12.48 -15.78
CA PHE A 4 20.80 12.63 -15.35
C PHE A 4 20.65 13.41 -14.06
N ILE A 5 21.52 13.19 -13.08
CA ILE A 5 21.54 13.95 -11.82
C ILE A 5 21.89 15.42 -12.12
N GLY A 6 22.90 15.65 -12.99
CA GLY A 6 23.29 17.01 -13.38
C GLY A 6 22.16 17.76 -14.11
N LEU A 7 21.49 17.13 -15.07
CA LEU A 7 20.37 17.73 -15.78
C LEU A 7 19.17 18.01 -14.85
N PHE A 8 18.91 17.12 -13.91
CA PHE A 8 17.86 17.30 -12.93
C PHE A 8 18.15 18.49 -11.99
N ILE A 9 19.39 18.62 -11.50
CA ILE A 9 19.80 19.75 -10.67
C ILE A 9 19.65 21.07 -11.44
N VAL A 10 20.10 21.13 -12.69
CA VAL A 10 20.01 22.34 -13.52
C VAL A 10 18.56 22.74 -13.79
N THR A 11 17.70 21.80 -14.16
CA THR A 11 16.28 22.10 -14.42
C THR A 11 15.55 22.50 -13.14
N ASN A 12 15.85 21.87 -12.01
CA ASN A 12 15.25 22.23 -10.74
C ASN A 12 15.68 23.61 -10.26
N THR A 13 16.96 23.97 -10.44
CA THR A 13 17.46 25.31 -10.10
C THR A 13 16.83 26.38 -11.00
N ALA A 14 16.70 26.10 -12.31
CA ALA A 14 16.09 27.03 -13.26
C ALA A 14 14.59 27.23 -13.02
N SER A 15 13.88 26.23 -12.47
CA SER A 15 12.46 26.31 -12.10
C SER A 15 12.22 26.83 -10.68
N GLY A 16 13.24 27.30 -9.98
CA GLY A 16 13.14 27.76 -8.58
C GLY A 16 12.73 26.64 -7.61
N GLY A 17 13.07 25.40 -7.91
CA GLY A 17 12.75 24.23 -7.08
C GLY A 17 11.34 23.66 -7.28
N THR A 18 10.48 24.30 -8.08
CA THR A 18 9.09 23.85 -8.27
C THR A 18 9.00 22.46 -8.88
N THR A 19 9.92 22.11 -9.78
CA THR A 19 9.94 20.78 -10.41
C THR A 19 10.22 19.69 -9.39
N LEU A 20 11.16 19.92 -8.46
CA LEU A 20 11.46 18.96 -7.40
C LEU A 20 10.27 18.82 -6.45
N ASN A 21 9.71 19.95 -6.03
CA ASN A 21 8.56 19.96 -5.13
C ASN A 21 7.33 19.27 -5.71
N GLN A 22 7.07 19.45 -7.02
CA GLN A 22 6.01 18.71 -7.71
C GLN A 22 6.32 17.22 -7.82
N LEU A 23 7.59 16.85 -8.04
CA LEU A 23 7.99 15.45 -8.17
C LEU A 23 7.85 14.68 -6.84
N ILE A 24 8.18 15.32 -5.73
CA ILE A 24 8.09 14.72 -4.38
C ILE A 24 6.75 14.98 -3.68
N GLY A 25 5.80 15.63 -4.37
CA GLY A 25 4.47 15.92 -3.83
C GLY A 25 4.40 17.02 -2.78
N ILE A 26 5.51 17.74 -2.54
CA ILE A 26 5.51 18.91 -1.65
C ILE A 26 4.91 20.08 -2.42
N ASN A 27 3.81 20.64 -1.94
CA ASN A 27 3.21 21.82 -2.53
C ASN A 27 3.92 23.09 -2.00
N PRO A 28 4.70 23.84 -2.82
CA PRO A 28 5.46 24.99 -2.33
C PRO A 28 4.60 26.24 -2.02
N VAL A 29 3.30 26.17 -2.27
CA VAL A 29 2.39 27.32 -2.11
C VAL A 29 1.66 27.29 -0.77
N ALA A 30 1.77 26.22 0.01
CA ALA A 30 1.36 26.29 1.39
C ALA A 30 2.35 27.21 2.13
N PRO A 31 1.94 28.35 2.68
CA PRO A 31 2.80 29.07 3.60
C PRO A 31 3.18 28.09 4.70
N LEU A 32 4.46 28.04 5.05
CA LEU A 32 4.90 27.43 6.29
C LEU A 32 4.25 28.23 7.44
N ILE A 33 2.97 27.98 7.67
CA ILE A 33 2.37 28.19 8.96
C ILE A 33 2.92 27.00 9.74
N GLU A 34 4.02 27.24 10.46
CA GLU A 34 4.37 26.42 11.59
C GLU A 34 3.22 26.61 12.59
N ASP A 35 2.13 25.83 12.41
CA ASP A 35 1.25 25.50 13.51
C ASP A 35 2.07 24.55 14.38
N ASP A 36 2.74 25.13 15.37
CA ASP A 36 3.49 24.40 16.41
C ASP A 36 2.59 23.41 17.20
N ASP A 37 1.29 23.37 16.93
CA ASP A 37 0.29 22.53 17.58
C ASP A 37 -0.34 21.47 16.64
N ALA A 38 0.13 21.32 15.41
CA ALA A 38 -0.30 20.19 14.58
C ALA A 38 0.35 18.91 15.11
N GLU A 39 -0.41 18.11 15.87
CA GLU A 39 -0.02 16.74 16.19
C GLU A 39 0.42 16.04 14.89
N ALA A 40 1.66 15.59 14.86
CA ALA A 40 2.20 14.88 13.70
C ALA A 40 1.32 13.66 13.45
N VAL A 41 0.61 13.64 12.32
CA VAL A 41 -0.25 12.50 11.95
C VAL A 41 0.65 11.27 11.87
N GLU A 42 0.43 10.35 12.77
CA GLU A 42 1.22 9.12 12.83
C GLU A 42 0.94 8.28 11.58
N THR A 43 2.00 7.92 10.87
CA THR A 43 1.92 7.07 9.66
C THR A 43 2.64 5.76 9.91
N ALA A 44 2.16 4.70 9.30
CA ALA A 44 2.85 3.41 9.27
C ALA A 44 3.02 2.94 7.82
N TYR A 45 4.09 2.19 7.60
CA TYR A 45 4.35 1.49 6.35
C TYR A 45 3.79 0.08 6.42
N ILE A 46 2.98 -0.31 5.43
CA ILE A 46 2.43 -1.67 5.36
C ILE A 46 3.49 -2.55 4.70
N GLU A 47 3.99 -3.51 5.46
CA GLU A 47 4.97 -4.48 4.99
C GLU A 47 4.31 -5.63 4.24
N GLU A 48 3.24 -6.20 4.82
CA GLU A 48 2.50 -7.33 4.26
C GLU A 48 0.99 -7.19 4.50
N PHE A 49 0.22 -7.73 3.59
CA PHE A 49 -1.22 -7.87 3.71
C PHE A 49 -1.62 -9.24 3.18
N ASN A 50 -2.03 -10.13 4.07
CA ASN A 50 -2.32 -11.52 3.76
C ASN A 50 -3.78 -11.85 4.04
N ILE A 51 -4.40 -12.65 3.18
CA ILE A 51 -5.71 -13.26 3.41
C ILE A 51 -5.55 -14.77 3.36
N ASP A 52 -5.99 -15.44 4.43
CA ASP A 52 -6.05 -16.90 4.49
C ASP A 52 -7.44 -17.33 5.02
N GLY A 53 -8.32 -17.70 4.11
CA GLY A 53 -9.69 -18.06 4.41
C GLY A 53 -10.42 -17.00 5.20
N TYR A 54 -10.70 -17.25 6.47
CA TYR A 54 -11.42 -16.36 7.38
C TYR A 54 -10.50 -15.49 8.25
N SER A 55 -9.22 -15.44 7.93
CA SER A 55 -8.22 -14.60 8.61
C SER A 55 -7.62 -13.58 7.65
N VAL A 56 -7.40 -12.35 8.16
CA VAL A 56 -6.67 -11.27 7.50
C VAL A 56 -5.55 -10.83 8.39
N GLU A 57 -4.34 -10.80 7.86
CA GLU A 57 -3.15 -10.34 8.53
C GLU A 57 -2.70 -9.02 7.92
N ILE A 58 -2.51 -8.01 8.76
CA ILE A 58 -2.01 -6.68 8.41
C ILE A 58 -0.70 -6.48 9.17
N VAL A 59 0.41 -6.49 8.45
CA VAL A 59 1.75 -6.29 9.01
C VAL A 59 2.23 -4.89 8.67
N THR A 60 2.58 -4.11 9.68
CA THR A 60 3.17 -2.78 9.49
C THR A 60 4.56 -2.72 10.11
N ASP A 61 5.29 -1.65 9.84
CA ASP A 61 6.58 -1.35 10.45
C ASP A 61 6.49 -0.95 11.93
N LYS A 62 5.26 -0.89 12.47
CA LYS A 62 4.96 -0.61 13.87
C LYS A 62 4.29 -1.82 14.50
N GLU A 63 2.96 -1.90 14.40
CA GLU A 63 2.16 -2.96 14.99
C GLU A 63 1.49 -3.81 13.93
N SER A 64 1.19 -5.05 14.26
CA SER A 64 0.59 -6.00 13.34
C SER A 64 -0.65 -6.63 13.94
N VAL A 65 -1.69 -6.81 13.14
CA VAL A 65 -2.99 -7.33 13.60
C VAL A 65 -3.41 -8.50 12.71
N VAL A 66 -3.89 -9.55 13.36
CA VAL A 66 -4.60 -10.66 12.71
C VAL A 66 -6.07 -10.57 13.09
N LEU A 67 -6.92 -10.33 12.10
CA LEU A 67 -8.37 -10.35 12.21
C LEU A 67 -8.88 -11.73 11.78
N THR A 68 -9.65 -12.40 12.63
CA THR A 68 -10.25 -13.70 12.29
C THR A 68 -11.76 -13.69 12.51
N TYR A 69 -12.51 -14.20 11.55
CA TYR A 69 -13.95 -14.46 11.67
C TYR A 69 -14.21 -15.88 12.13
N GLY A 70 -14.83 -16.04 13.26
CA GLY A 70 -15.21 -17.34 13.81
C GLY A 70 -16.53 -17.82 13.18
N GLN A 71 -16.48 -18.79 12.28
CA GLN A 71 -17.67 -19.31 11.57
C GLN A 71 -18.73 -19.89 12.52
N GLU A 72 -18.31 -20.53 13.62
CA GLU A 72 -19.23 -21.12 14.58
C GLU A 72 -19.81 -20.07 15.54
N SER A 73 -19.01 -19.10 15.96
CA SER A 73 -19.39 -18.04 16.90
C SER A 73 -20.10 -16.86 16.23
N GLY A 74 -19.87 -16.66 14.92
CA GLY A 74 -20.32 -15.49 14.17
C GLY A 74 -19.65 -14.19 14.57
N GLY A 75 -18.52 -14.27 15.30
CA GLY A 75 -17.81 -13.12 15.87
C GLY A 75 -16.46 -12.85 15.24
N LEU A 76 -15.97 -11.62 15.44
CA LEU A 76 -14.61 -11.22 15.09
C LEU A 76 -13.69 -11.38 16.29
N SER A 77 -12.48 -11.85 16.07
CA SER A 77 -11.40 -11.88 17.05
C SER A 77 -10.17 -11.22 16.47
N PHE A 78 -9.39 -10.59 17.34
CA PHE A 78 -8.17 -9.88 16.98
C PHE A 78 -7.02 -10.40 17.83
N THR A 79 -5.89 -10.68 17.18
CA THR A 79 -4.66 -11.09 17.85
C THR A 79 -3.47 -10.35 17.25
N ASP A 80 -2.35 -10.35 17.97
CA ASP A 80 -1.06 -10.03 17.39
C ASP A 80 -0.53 -11.21 16.53
N LEU A 81 0.66 -11.08 15.96
CA LEU A 81 1.29 -12.16 15.16
C LEU A 81 1.69 -13.39 15.98
N GLU A 82 1.86 -13.26 17.29
CA GLU A 82 2.19 -14.35 18.20
C GLU A 82 0.93 -15.10 18.68
N GLY A 83 -0.26 -14.58 18.29
CA GLY A 83 -1.55 -15.16 18.65
C GLY A 83 -2.09 -14.70 20.02
N ASN A 84 -1.50 -13.66 20.61
CA ASN A 84 -2.02 -13.09 21.84
C ASN A 84 -3.29 -12.28 21.54
N PRO A 85 -4.39 -12.48 22.30
CA PRO A 85 -5.64 -11.78 22.03
C PRO A 85 -5.53 -10.28 22.35
N LEU A 86 -6.06 -9.45 21.46
CA LEU A 86 -6.18 -8.00 21.63
C LEU A 86 -7.56 -7.64 22.16
N THR A 87 -7.63 -6.71 23.10
CA THR A 87 -8.87 -6.25 23.73
C THR A 87 -9.61 -5.29 22.81
N VAL A 88 -10.87 -5.61 22.52
CA VAL A 88 -11.71 -4.82 21.62
C VAL A 88 -12.57 -3.85 22.42
N GLY A 89 -12.57 -2.58 22.01
CA GLY A 89 -13.50 -1.55 22.44
C GLY A 89 -14.48 -1.19 21.35
N ILE A 90 -15.42 -0.33 21.68
CA ILE A 90 -16.33 0.30 20.71
C ILE A 90 -16.26 1.80 20.94
N ASN A 91 -15.95 2.56 19.90
CA ASN A 91 -15.92 4.01 19.97
C ASN A 91 -17.34 4.62 19.91
N GLN A 92 -17.41 5.96 19.98
CA GLN A 92 -18.70 6.68 19.96
C GLN A 92 -19.45 6.55 18.63
N GLU A 93 -18.75 6.22 17.55
CA GLU A 93 -19.30 6.06 16.20
C GLU A 93 -19.73 4.61 15.92
N GLY A 94 -19.48 3.69 16.88
CA GLY A 94 -19.83 2.28 16.76
C GLY A 94 -18.77 1.43 16.05
N ALA A 95 -17.59 1.98 15.76
CA ALA A 95 -16.49 1.20 15.22
C ALA A 95 -15.78 0.42 16.35
N LEU A 96 -15.32 -0.78 16.01
CA LEU A 96 -14.45 -1.58 16.87
C LEU A 96 -13.06 -0.97 16.87
N THR A 97 -12.47 -0.82 18.05
CA THR A 97 -11.11 -0.28 18.26
C THR A 97 -10.30 -1.26 19.10
N LEU A 98 -9.00 -1.23 18.98
CA LEU A 98 -8.09 -2.03 19.80
C LEU A 98 -7.55 -1.16 20.92
N ASN A 99 -7.59 -1.65 22.17
CA ASN A 99 -7.33 -0.85 23.38
C ASN A 99 -5.92 -1.07 23.96
N GLU A 100 -5.10 -1.89 23.32
CA GLU A 100 -3.70 -2.08 23.72
C GLU A 100 -2.83 -0.92 23.22
N GLU A 101 -1.77 -0.63 23.98
CA GLU A 101 -0.77 0.38 23.64
C GLU A 101 -0.14 0.08 22.27
N GLY A 102 -0.16 1.06 21.37
CA GLY A 102 0.33 0.95 19.98
C GLY A 102 -0.73 0.56 18.96
N TYR A 103 -1.86 -0.03 19.39
CA TYR A 103 -2.92 -0.50 18.47
C TYR A 103 -4.07 0.48 18.28
N GLU A 104 -4.03 1.65 18.92
CA GLU A 104 -5.11 2.65 18.92
C GLU A 104 -5.44 3.19 17.52
N SER A 105 -4.48 3.05 16.61
CA SER A 105 -4.67 3.47 15.20
C SER A 105 -5.55 2.54 14.38
N PHE A 106 -5.84 1.33 14.90
CA PHE A 106 -6.70 0.37 14.20
C PHE A 106 -8.16 0.55 14.58
N SER A 107 -9.02 0.68 13.55
CA SER A 107 -10.45 0.68 13.73
C SER A 107 -11.15 -0.10 12.62
N PHE A 108 -12.28 -0.72 12.98
CA PHE A 108 -13.03 -1.61 12.10
C PHE A 108 -14.50 -1.28 12.21
N GLN A 109 -15.13 -0.90 11.09
CA GLN A 109 -16.54 -0.53 11.08
C GLN A 109 -17.29 -1.32 10.01
N PHE A 110 -18.38 -1.97 10.41
CA PHE A 110 -19.22 -2.67 9.45
C PHE A 110 -20.13 -1.70 8.72
N ASN A 111 -19.99 -1.62 7.41
CA ASN A 111 -20.88 -0.85 6.52
C ASN A 111 -21.95 -1.76 5.93
N SER A 112 -23.18 -1.65 6.43
CA SER A 112 -24.30 -2.47 5.98
C SER A 112 -24.73 -2.19 4.53
N SER A 113 -24.39 -1.01 3.99
CA SER A 113 -24.75 -0.64 2.62
C SER A 113 -23.89 -1.34 1.59
N THR A 114 -22.63 -1.56 1.90
CA THR A 114 -21.64 -2.23 1.03
C THR A 114 -21.38 -3.68 1.44
N SER A 115 -21.83 -4.09 2.64
CA SER A 115 -21.50 -5.37 3.27
C SER A 115 -19.99 -5.55 3.47
N ALA A 116 -19.28 -4.47 3.66
CA ALA A 116 -17.84 -4.43 3.89
C ALA A 116 -17.52 -4.16 5.36
N LEU A 117 -16.40 -4.68 5.80
CA LEU A 117 -15.73 -4.24 7.01
C LEU A 117 -14.71 -3.16 6.61
N GLU A 118 -15.09 -1.90 6.81
CA GLU A 118 -14.20 -0.76 6.62
C GLU A 118 -13.11 -0.82 7.68
N THR A 119 -11.90 -1.04 7.26
CA THR A 119 -10.74 -1.17 8.11
C THR A 119 -9.85 0.04 7.95
N SER A 120 -9.65 0.78 9.02
CA SER A 120 -8.79 1.96 9.06
C SER A 120 -7.63 1.69 10.01
N PHE A 121 -6.43 2.06 9.60
CA PHE A 121 -5.23 1.99 10.43
C PHE A 121 -4.24 3.07 10.00
N TYR A 122 -3.81 3.87 10.96
CA TYR A 122 -3.02 5.08 10.72
C TYR A 122 -3.72 5.98 9.68
N THR A 123 -3.10 6.22 8.54
CA THR A 123 -3.65 7.04 7.43
C THR A 123 -4.21 6.19 6.28
N LYS A 124 -4.35 4.88 6.48
CA LYS A 124 -4.75 3.93 5.44
C LYS A 124 -6.16 3.43 5.68
N ASN A 125 -6.88 3.14 4.59
CA ASN A 125 -8.21 2.55 4.66
C ASN A 125 -8.33 1.44 3.62
N ILE A 126 -9.00 0.36 3.99
CA ILE A 126 -9.31 -0.74 3.10
C ILE A 126 -10.66 -1.36 3.46
N ASP A 127 -11.45 -1.68 2.45
CA ASP A 127 -12.68 -2.42 2.61
C ASP A 127 -12.43 -3.91 2.44
N ILE A 128 -12.79 -4.69 3.45
CA ILE A 128 -12.65 -6.14 3.46
C ILE A 128 -14.05 -6.76 3.45
N PHE A 129 -14.31 -7.67 2.54
CA PHE A 129 -15.61 -8.28 2.32
C PHE A 129 -15.63 -9.71 2.83
N LEU A 130 -16.58 -10.04 3.73
CA LEU A 130 -16.79 -11.39 4.17
C LEU A 130 -17.71 -12.12 3.18
N THR A 131 -17.21 -13.19 2.60
CA THR A 131 -17.94 -14.05 1.66
C THR A 131 -18.08 -15.48 2.21
N PRO A 132 -18.90 -16.33 1.62
CA PRO A 132 -18.97 -17.75 2.02
C PRO A 132 -17.63 -18.51 1.94
N ASP A 133 -16.72 -18.03 1.09
CA ASP A 133 -15.39 -18.63 0.90
C ASP A 133 -14.29 -17.98 1.75
N GLY A 134 -14.66 -17.00 2.59
CA GLY A 134 -13.73 -16.26 3.46
C GLY A 134 -13.65 -14.78 3.14
N TRP A 135 -12.62 -14.12 3.65
CA TRP A 135 -12.35 -12.72 3.42
C TRP A 135 -11.84 -12.46 2.00
N GLN A 136 -12.27 -11.34 1.44
CA GLN A 136 -11.82 -10.85 0.13
C GLN A 136 -11.63 -9.34 0.17
N VAL A 137 -10.76 -8.82 -0.70
CA VAL A 137 -10.58 -7.37 -0.91
C VAL A 137 -10.89 -6.99 -2.34
N GLN A 138 -11.35 -5.76 -2.52
CA GLN A 138 -11.54 -5.19 -3.85
C GLN A 138 -10.18 -4.80 -4.43
N GLY A 139 -9.79 -5.50 -5.47
CA GLY A 139 -8.55 -5.25 -6.20
C GLY A 139 -8.77 -5.15 -7.71
N VAL A 140 -7.70 -5.33 -8.45
CA VAL A 140 -7.75 -5.41 -9.92
C VAL A 140 -8.54 -6.65 -10.33
N GLY A 141 -9.60 -6.44 -11.11
CA GLY A 141 -10.46 -7.53 -11.61
C GLY A 141 -11.63 -7.91 -10.69
N GLY A 142 -11.82 -7.23 -9.55
CA GLY A 142 -12.94 -7.48 -8.63
C GLY A 142 -12.50 -7.94 -7.25
N LEU A 143 -13.41 -8.60 -6.53
CA LEU A 143 -13.11 -9.18 -5.23
C LEU A 143 -12.20 -10.41 -5.37
N SER A 144 -11.19 -10.51 -4.50
CA SER A 144 -10.25 -11.62 -4.46
C SER A 144 -9.71 -11.83 -3.05
N ALA A 145 -9.52 -13.09 -2.69
CA ALA A 145 -8.73 -13.49 -1.52
C ALA A 145 -7.23 -13.60 -1.83
N GLU A 146 -6.87 -13.64 -3.11
CA GLU A 146 -5.47 -13.76 -3.52
C GLU A 146 -4.75 -12.44 -3.36
N THR A 147 -3.78 -12.41 -2.47
CA THR A 147 -2.87 -11.31 -2.21
C THR A 147 -1.44 -11.74 -2.51
N VAL A 148 -0.59 -10.80 -2.90
CA VAL A 148 0.81 -11.05 -3.22
C VAL A 148 1.67 -10.03 -2.48
N ASN A 149 2.65 -10.51 -1.72
CA ASN A 149 3.71 -9.66 -1.17
C ASN A 149 4.88 -9.65 -2.16
N ALA A 150 4.84 -8.69 -3.07
CA ALA A 150 5.78 -8.63 -4.17
C ALA A 150 7.19 -8.22 -3.72
N PRO A 151 8.26 -8.78 -4.33
CA PRO A 151 9.61 -8.27 -4.17
C PRO A 151 9.66 -6.77 -4.47
N ARG A 152 10.33 -6.02 -3.60
CA ARG A 152 10.43 -4.57 -3.70
C ARG A 152 11.84 -4.04 -3.46
N VAL A 153 12.08 -2.88 -3.98
CA VAL A 153 13.33 -2.13 -3.72
C VAL A 153 13.14 -1.31 -2.46
N ARG A 154 13.66 -1.79 -1.34
CA ARG A 154 13.44 -1.21 0.00
C ARG A 154 13.83 0.27 0.14
N PHE A 155 14.81 0.77 -0.61
CA PHE A 155 15.17 2.20 -0.53
C PHE A 155 14.08 3.13 -1.11
N LEU A 156 13.04 2.58 -1.77
CA LEU A 156 11.87 3.30 -2.23
C LEU A 156 10.69 3.19 -1.25
N ASP A 157 10.84 2.46 -0.14
CA ASP A 157 9.81 2.36 0.89
C ASP A 157 9.53 3.76 1.48
N GLY A 158 8.25 4.13 1.56
CA GLY A 158 7.81 5.47 1.92
C GLY A 158 7.78 6.48 0.74
N PHE A 159 8.28 6.11 -0.43
CA PHE A 159 8.25 6.94 -1.64
C PHE A 159 7.28 6.42 -2.72
N GLU A 160 6.39 5.49 -2.39
CA GLU A 160 5.46 4.86 -3.32
C GLU A 160 4.54 5.87 -4.02
N SER A 161 4.11 6.90 -3.30
CA SER A 161 3.23 7.96 -3.85
C SER A 161 3.94 8.95 -4.76
N VAL A 162 5.27 8.96 -4.77
CA VAL A 162 6.06 9.92 -5.56
C VAL A 162 5.76 9.78 -7.05
N ALA A 163 5.74 10.92 -7.74
CA ALA A 163 5.46 11.02 -9.19
C ALA A 163 4.13 10.35 -9.59
N SER A 164 3.09 10.59 -8.78
CA SER A 164 1.74 10.02 -8.99
C SER A 164 1.72 8.48 -8.93
N GLY A 165 2.36 7.89 -7.91
CA GLY A 165 2.39 6.46 -7.68
C GLY A 165 3.48 5.71 -8.46
N ARG A 166 4.34 6.42 -9.21
CA ARG A 166 5.43 5.76 -9.95
C ARG A 166 6.48 5.16 -9.03
N GLY A 167 6.67 5.71 -7.83
CA GLY A 167 7.54 5.12 -6.81
C GLY A 167 7.16 3.68 -6.52
N TYR A 168 5.86 3.39 -6.32
CA TYR A 168 5.33 2.04 -6.18
C TYR A 168 5.65 1.19 -7.42
N ILE A 169 5.30 1.68 -8.61
CA ILE A 169 5.50 0.94 -9.86
C ILE A 169 6.99 0.60 -10.06
N TRP A 170 7.88 1.55 -9.86
CA TRP A 170 9.33 1.32 -10.03
C TRP A 170 9.90 0.39 -8.96
N SER A 171 9.44 0.52 -7.71
CA SER A 171 9.87 -0.35 -6.63
C SER A 171 9.63 -1.84 -6.93
N ARG A 172 8.53 -2.17 -7.62
CA ARG A 172 8.17 -3.55 -8.02
C ARG A 172 8.74 -3.94 -9.39
N THR A 173 8.94 -2.97 -10.29
CA THR A 173 9.49 -3.25 -11.64
C THR A 173 10.99 -3.57 -11.60
N ILE A 174 11.76 -2.90 -10.74
CA ILE A 174 13.21 -3.10 -10.68
C ILE A 174 13.60 -4.56 -10.35
N PRO A 175 12.98 -5.24 -9.39
CA PRO A 175 13.22 -6.67 -9.16
C PRO A 175 12.92 -7.54 -10.39
N MET A 176 11.89 -7.22 -11.18
CA MET A 176 11.53 -7.96 -12.39
C MET A 176 12.66 -7.95 -13.44
N LEU A 177 13.51 -6.91 -13.46
CA LEU A 177 14.69 -6.88 -14.35
C LEU A 177 15.65 -8.03 -14.10
N GLY A 178 15.74 -8.51 -12.85
CA GLY A 178 16.59 -9.67 -12.52
C GLY A 178 16.09 -10.97 -13.16
N GLU A 179 14.79 -11.13 -13.25
CA GLU A 179 14.15 -12.30 -13.87
C GLU A 179 14.15 -12.17 -15.40
N ALA A 180 13.96 -10.98 -15.92
CA ALA A 180 13.91 -10.69 -17.36
C ALA A 180 15.30 -10.53 -18.02
N PHE A 181 16.40 -10.56 -17.26
CA PHE A 181 17.72 -10.07 -17.67
C PHE A 181 18.27 -10.61 -18.99
N PHE A 182 17.99 -11.87 -19.34
CA PHE A 182 18.57 -12.49 -20.55
C PHE A 182 17.66 -12.48 -21.77
N ILE A 183 16.35 -12.53 -21.57
CA ILE A 183 15.42 -12.76 -22.67
C ILE A 183 14.28 -11.75 -22.66
N GLY A 184 14.08 -11.05 -21.53
CA GLY A 184 12.88 -10.25 -21.26
C GLY A 184 11.64 -11.11 -21.05
N THR A 185 10.53 -10.45 -20.74
CA THR A 185 9.23 -11.12 -20.61
C THR A 185 8.45 -11.15 -21.94
N GLY A 186 8.90 -10.37 -22.92
CA GLY A 186 8.25 -10.19 -24.22
C GLY A 186 7.46 -8.89 -24.31
N PRO A 187 7.16 -8.47 -25.55
CA PRO A 187 6.36 -7.27 -25.79
C PRO A 187 4.98 -7.37 -25.13
N ASP A 188 4.57 -6.28 -24.49
CA ASP A 188 3.24 -6.11 -23.85
C ASP A 188 2.92 -7.11 -22.73
N MET A 189 3.87 -7.94 -22.30
CA MET A 189 3.67 -8.90 -21.20
C MET A 189 3.72 -8.27 -19.82
N TYR A 190 4.23 -7.04 -19.69
CA TYR A 190 4.39 -6.35 -18.42
C TYR A 190 3.13 -6.37 -17.56
N VAL A 191 1.97 -6.15 -18.15
CA VAL A 191 0.68 -6.12 -17.41
C VAL A 191 0.34 -7.45 -16.74
N LEU A 192 0.80 -8.55 -17.30
CA LEU A 192 0.58 -9.91 -16.77
C LEU A 192 1.62 -10.29 -15.72
N GLU A 193 2.85 -9.83 -15.90
CA GLU A 193 3.99 -10.13 -15.01
C GLU A 193 4.05 -9.21 -13.79
N PHE A 194 3.52 -7.98 -13.91
CA PHE A 194 3.49 -7.05 -12.80
C PHE A 194 2.58 -7.56 -11.68
N PRO A 195 2.99 -7.50 -10.39
CA PRO A 195 2.21 -8.01 -9.27
C PRO A 195 0.96 -7.15 -8.99
N GLN A 196 -0.08 -7.38 -9.79
CA GLN A 196 -1.32 -6.58 -9.73
C GLN A 196 -2.06 -6.72 -8.39
N ARG A 197 -1.81 -7.77 -7.63
CA ARG A 197 -2.46 -8.08 -6.35
C ARG A 197 -1.59 -7.81 -5.12
N ASP A 198 -0.57 -6.97 -5.27
CA ASP A 198 0.25 -6.46 -4.18
C ASP A 198 -0.53 -5.40 -3.38
N ILE A 199 -1.39 -5.84 -2.48
CA ILE A 199 -2.27 -4.98 -1.69
C ILE A 199 -1.46 -4.07 -0.77
N SER A 200 -0.44 -4.62 -0.08
CA SER A 200 0.42 -3.85 0.82
C SER A 200 1.10 -2.67 0.13
N GLY A 201 1.72 -2.92 -1.02
CA GLY A 201 2.38 -1.87 -1.78
C GLY A 201 1.40 -0.82 -2.33
N ARG A 202 0.21 -1.24 -2.75
CA ARG A 202 -0.84 -0.34 -3.24
C ARG A 202 -1.38 0.56 -2.15
N LEU A 203 -1.61 0.04 -0.96
CA LEU A 203 -2.04 0.83 0.20
C LEU A 203 -0.99 1.87 0.62
N ASN A 204 0.30 1.64 0.37
CA ASN A 204 1.36 2.59 0.68
C ASN A 204 1.42 3.79 -0.27
N GLY A 205 0.86 3.74 -1.45
CA GLY A 205 0.96 4.91 -2.32
C GLY A 205 0.31 4.82 -3.68
N PHE A 206 -0.60 3.88 -3.88
CA PHE A 206 -1.28 3.70 -5.15
C PHE A 206 -2.77 3.37 -4.96
N THR A 207 -3.50 3.18 -6.06
CA THR A 207 -4.92 2.79 -6.01
C THR A 207 -5.07 1.27 -6.04
N LEU A 208 -5.99 0.71 -5.27
CA LEU A 208 -6.23 -0.72 -5.20
C LEU A 208 -6.76 -1.30 -6.52
N SER A 209 -7.59 -0.55 -7.25
CA SER A 209 -8.27 -1.02 -8.47
C SER A 209 -7.58 -0.66 -9.79
N GLY A 210 -6.52 0.16 -9.74
CA GLY A 210 -5.79 0.59 -10.95
C GLY A 210 -4.96 -0.54 -11.56
N ILE A 211 -5.04 -0.74 -12.88
CA ILE A 211 -4.17 -1.68 -13.60
C ILE A 211 -2.84 -1.00 -13.91
N ASN A 212 -1.74 -1.65 -13.56
CA ASN A 212 -0.40 -1.22 -13.96
C ASN A 212 -0.03 -1.93 -15.28
N ASP A 213 -0.19 -1.24 -16.39
CA ASP A 213 0.05 -1.75 -17.74
C ASP A 213 1.47 -1.51 -18.25
N LYS A 214 2.21 -0.64 -17.58
CA LYS A 214 3.59 -0.25 -17.96
C LYS A 214 4.32 0.45 -16.81
N PRO A 215 5.65 0.43 -16.80
CA PRO A 215 6.44 1.05 -15.73
C PRO A 215 6.52 2.59 -15.81
N HIS A 216 5.92 3.22 -16.82
CA HIS A 216 6.03 4.66 -17.08
C HIS A 216 7.48 5.20 -17.10
N ASN A 217 8.39 4.33 -17.50
CA ASN A 217 9.82 4.61 -17.67
C ASN A 217 10.33 3.76 -18.82
N MET A 218 10.81 4.40 -19.88
CA MET A 218 11.25 3.73 -21.12
C MET A 218 12.37 2.71 -20.87
N PHE A 219 13.31 3.02 -20.00
CA PHE A 219 14.43 2.12 -19.71
C PHE A 219 13.98 0.85 -18.98
N LEU A 220 13.10 1.01 -17.97
CA LEU A 220 12.52 -0.11 -17.27
C LEU A 220 11.65 -0.97 -18.20
N GLN A 221 10.89 -0.33 -19.08
CA GLN A 221 10.05 -1.05 -20.03
C GLN A 221 10.87 -1.87 -21.03
N ILE A 222 11.94 -1.29 -21.58
CA ILE A 222 12.86 -2.03 -22.46
C ILE A 222 13.51 -3.18 -21.69
N GLY A 223 14.05 -2.93 -20.50
CA GLY A 223 14.71 -3.95 -19.69
C GLY A 223 13.81 -5.11 -19.32
N VAL A 224 12.52 -4.86 -18.97
CA VAL A 224 11.60 -5.96 -18.68
C VAL A 224 11.16 -6.70 -19.94
N ASN A 225 10.90 -5.99 -21.04
CA ASN A 225 10.36 -6.60 -22.25
C ASN A 225 11.41 -7.34 -23.08
N VAL A 226 12.65 -6.89 -23.11
CA VAL A 226 13.67 -7.34 -24.06
C VAL A 226 14.89 -7.99 -23.39
N GLY A 227 15.13 -7.66 -22.12
CA GLY A 227 16.31 -8.08 -21.35
C GLY A 227 17.45 -7.09 -21.42
#